data_76e1a0895e6ea4abf75a29aebcbde1b5
#
_entry.id   76e1a0895e6ea4abf75a29aebcbde1b5
#
_cell.length_a   1.000
_cell.length_b   1.000
_cell.length_c   1.000
_cell.angle_alpha   90.00
_cell.angle_beta   90.00
_cell.angle_gamma   90.00
#
_symmetry.space_group_name_H-M   'P 1'
#
loop_
_entity.id
_entity.type
_entity.pdbx_description
1 polymer ?
#
loop_
_entity_poly.entity_id
_entity_poly.type
_entity_poly.pdbx_seq_one_letter_code
_entity_poly.pdbx_strand_id
1 'polypeptide(L)'
;MVSLPTSFARREELDSTAVECLGVGMSIDQRLSELGIALPQPAAPVAAYVPAVERDGLLHISGQISFAEDGSLIKGRLGDDTDLDGGIAAARRCGVMLLAQIKAALGSLDRVERIVKLGAFVNSAAAFTDQPKVANGASELMAEVFGEAGKHARSAVGVPVLPLGAAVEVDAIVAVRPA
;
A
#
# COMPACT_ATOMS: atom_id res chain seq x y z
N MET A 1 -27.29 -60.52 -16.65
CA MET A 1 -28.36 -59.56 -16.30
C MET A 1 -28.14 -59.20 -14.84
N VAL A 2 -27.30 -58.19 -14.56
CA VAL A 2 -26.96 -57.76 -13.21
C VAL A 2 -27.35 -56.27 -13.11
N SER A 3 -28.32 -56.02 -12.26
CA SER A 3 -28.88 -54.71 -11.98
C SER A 3 -27.93 -53.91 -11.07
N LEU A 4 -27.55 -52.68 -11.48
CA LEU A 4 -26.84 -51.72 -10.66
C LEU A 4 -27.82 -50.85 -9.87
N PRO A 5 -27.58 -50.58 -8.59
CA PRO A 5 -28.42 -49.63 -7.81
C PRO A 5 -27.94 -48.21 -8.08
N THR A 6 -28.85 -47.37 -8.51
CA THR A 6 -28.73 -45.91 -8.56
C THR A 6 -28.87 -45.34 -7.14
N SER A 7 -27.74 -44.93 -6.56
CA SER A 7 -27.76 -44.08 -5.36
C SER A 7 -27.46 -42.64 -5.80
N PHE A 8 -28.48 -41.82 -5.88
CA PHE A 8 -28.33 -40.36 -6.01
C PHE A 8 -28.08 -39.79 -4.62
N ALA A 9 -26.84 -39.40 -4.39
CA ALA A 9 -26.46 -38.65 -3.20
C ALA A 9 -27.14 -37.28 -3.19
N ARG A 10 -27.76 -37.02 -2.07
CA ARG A 10 -28.38 -35.76 -1.67
C ARG A 10 -27.34 -34.64 -1.74
N ARG A 11 -27.59 -33.63 -2.55
CA ARG A 11 -26.87 -32.33 -2.45
C ARG A 11 -27.27 -31.75 -1.10
N GLU A 12 -26.31 -31.59 -0.23
CA GLU A 12 -26.45 -30.71 0.92
C GLU A 12 -26.59 -29.27 0.39
N GLU A 13 -27.75 -28.68 0.61
CA GLU A 13 -27.97 -27.25 0.49
C GLU A 13 -27.08 -26.59 1.55
N LEU A 14 -25.96 -26.01 1.08
CA LEU A 14 -25.18 -25.12 1.90
C LEU A 14 -26.05 -23.91 2.21
N ASP A 15 -26.32 -23.77 3.49
CA ASP A 15 -27.13 -22.72 4.11
C ASP A 15 -26.65 -21.34 3.64
N SER A 16 -27.44 -20.71 2.77
CA SER A 16 -27.24 -19.37 2.22
C SER A 16 -27.28 -18.27 3.29
N THR A 17 -27.62 -18.60 4.53
CA THR A 17 -27.77 -17.64 5.63
C THR A 17 -26.45 -17.30 6.34
N ALA A 18 -25.36 -18.03 6.08
CA ALA A 18 -24.06 -17.76 6.69
C ALA A 18 -23.22 -16.67 5.96
N VAL A 19 -23.67 -16.22 4.79
CA VAL A 19 -22.98 -15.21 3.98
C VAL A 19 -23.49 -13.78 4.24
N GLU A 20 -24.63 -13.62 4.88
CA GLU A 20 -25.27 -12.30 5.11
C GLU A 20 -24.90 -11.61 6.45
N CYS A 21 -24.07 -12.20 7.29
CA CYS A 21 -23.63 -11.60 8.56
C CYS A 21 -22.25 -10.88 8.50
N LEU A 22 -21.70 -10.66 7.31
CA LEU A 22 -20.53 -9.77 7.15
C LEU A 22 -20.99 -8.40 6.62
N GLY A 23 -21.89 -7.86 7.40
CA GLY A 23 -22.52 -6.70 6.91
C GLY A 23 -22.02 -5.38 7.18
N VAL A 24 -22.06 -4.40 7.53
CA VAL A 24 -21.67 -3.00 7.49
C VAL A 24 -20.15 -2.93 7.47
N GLY A 25 -19.59 -2.87 6.27
CA GLY A 25 -18.16 -2.86 6.07
C GLY A 25 -17.51 -1.72 6.84
N MET A 26 -16.60 -2.05 7.72
CA MET A 26 -15.75 -1.10 8.44
C MET A 26 -15.11 -0.16 7.43
N SER A 27 -15.23 1.16 7.64
CA SER A 27 -14.58 2.14 6.76
C SER A 27 -13.06 2.03 6.89
N ILE A 28 -12.33 2.45 5.86
CA ILE A 28 -10.87 2.47 5.93
C ILE A 28 -10.37 3.42 7.02
N ASP A 29 -11.09 4.49 7.32
CA ASP A 29 -10.75 5.39 8.44
C ASP A 29 -10.88 4.69 9.81
N GLN A 30 -11.89 3.84 10.00
CA GLN A 30 -11.99 3.00 11.19
C GLN A 30 -10.84 1.99 11.27
N ARG A 31 -10.48 1.37 10.12
CA ARG A 31 -9.36 0.45 10.03
C ARG A 31 -8.03 1.13 10.37
N LEU A 32 -7.78 2.34 9.90
CA LEU A 32 -6.59 3.13 10.28
C LEU A 32 -6.54 3.38 11.78
N SER A 33 -7.69 3.73 12.39
CA SER A 33 -7.78 3.95 13.84
C SER A 33 -7.47 2.69 14.65
N GLU A 34 -7.95 1.51 14.22
CA GLU A 34 -7.63 0.22 14.86
C GLU A 34 -6.14 -0.12 14.77
N LEU A 35 -5.51 0.22 13.64
CA LEU A 35 -4.08 0.02 13.41
C LEU A 35 -3.21 1.08 14.09
N GLY A 36 -3.81 2.10 14.73
CA GLY A 36 -3.09 3.20 15.36
C GLY A 36 -2.37 4.11 14.35
N ILE A 37 -2.86 4.17 13.09
CA ILE A 37 -2.22 4.93 12.01
C ILE A 37 -2.86 6.30 11.91
N ALA A 38 -2.11 7.34 12.24
CA ALA A 38 -2.47 8.73 11.99
C ALA A 38 -1.90 9.18 10.65
N LEU A 39 -2.77 9.68 9.75
CA LEU A 39 -2.33 10.21 8.47
C LEU A 39 -1.84 11.66 8.65
N PRO A 40 -0.64 11.99 8.15
CA PRO A 40 -0.16 13.37 8.14
C PRO A 40 -0.97 14.23 7.17
N GLN A 41 -0.92 15.55 7.35
CA GLN A 41 -1.38 16.47 6.31
C GLN A 41 -0.46 16.37 5.10
N PRO A 42 -0.98 16.11 3.89
CA PRO A 42 -0.15 16.06 2.70
C PRO A 42 0.54 17.41 2.46
N ALA A 43 1.83 17.39 2.20
CA ALA A 43 2.54 18.60 1.80
C ALA A 43 2.05 19.07 0.43
N ALA A 44 1.88 20.40 0.28
CA ALA A 44 1.63 20.97 -1.04
C ALA A 44 2.87 20.77 -1.93
N PRO A 45 2.68 20.51 -3.25
CA PRO A 45 3.82 20.36 -4.17
C PRO A 45 4.63 21.67 -4.25
N VAL A 46 5.93 21.56 -4.16
CA VAL A 46 6.86 22.71 -4.25
C VAL A 46 7.44 22.91 -5.65
N ALA A 47 6.98 22.17 -6.66
CA ALA A 47 7.52 22.19 -8.02
C ALA A 47 6.39 22.16 -9.07
N ALA A 48 6.75 22.22 -10.36
CA ALA A 48 5.82 22.24 -11.50
C ALA A 48 5.20 20.84 -11.78
N TYR A 49 4.74 20.14 -10.74
CA TYR A 49 3.99 18.86 -10.85
C TYR A 49 2.90 18.81 -9.80
N VAL A 50 1.97 17.86 -9.94
CA VAL A 50 0.90 17.61 -8.98
C VAL A 50 1.13 16.31 -8.21
N PRO A 51 0.69 16.20 -6.94
CA PRO A 51 0.93 15.01 -6.13
C PRO A 51 0.16 13.78 -6.63
N ALA A 52 -0.95 13.99 -7.35
CA ALA A 52 -1.75 12.90 -7.89
C ALA A 52 -2.49 13.32 -9.16
N VAL A 53 -2.73 12.36 -10.07
CA VAL A 53 -3.55 12.52 -11.29
C VAL A 53 -4.53 11.35 -11.36
N GLU A 54 -5.85 11.64 -11.34
CA GLU A 54 -6.90 10.65 -11.60
C GLU A 54 -7.25 10.66 -13.09
N ARG A 55 -7.16 9.50 -13.74
CA ARG A 55 -7.51 9.31 -15.14
C ARG A 55 -8.00 7.89 -15.41
N ASP A 56 -9.16 7.77 -16.06
CA ASP A 56 -9.73 6.50 -16.54
C ASP A 56 -9.84 5.42 -15.41
N GLY A 57 -10.25 5.82 -14.20
CA GLY A 57 -10.38 4.93 -13.04
C GLY A 57 -9.07 4.58 -12.35
N LEU A 58 -7.97 5.21 -12.73
CA LEU A 58 -6.67 5.07 -12.09
C LEU A 58 -6.23 6.39 -11.46
N LEU A 59 -5.74 6.32 -10.23
CA LEU A 59 -5.05 7.41 -9.55
C LEU A 59 -3.55 7.11 -9.55
N HIS A 60 -2.79 7.97 -10.23
CA HIS A 60 -1.32 7.95 -10.25
C HIS A 60 -0.81 8.91 -9.17
N ILE A 61 0.05 8.44 -8.28
CA ILE A 61 0.56 9.21 -7.16
C ILE A 61 2.06 9.35 -7.29
N SER A 62 2.53 10.59 -7.21
CA SER A 62 3.95 10.94 -7.23
C SER A 62 4.70 10.30 -6.07
N GLY A 63 6.02 10.09 -6.23
CA GLY A 63 6.88 9.52 -5.21
C GLY A 63 6.76 10.24 -3.86
N GLN A 64 6.63 9.46 -2.81
CA GLN A 64 6.57 9.93 -1.42
C GLN A 64 7.84 9.47 -0.72
N ILE A 65 8.61 10.42 -0.21
CA ILE A 65 9.83 10.14 0.57
C ILE A 65 9.51 9.88 2.04
N SER A 66 10.44 9.25 2.74
CA SER A 66 10.28 8.75 4.10
C SER A 66 10.32 9.85 5.16
N PHE A 67 9.16 10.41 5.54
CA PHE A 67 9.01 11.31 6.68
C PHE A 67 8.59 10.56 7.94
N ALA A 68 9.26 10.83 9.07
CA ALA A 68 8.87 10.35 10.39
C ALA A 68 7.57 11.01 10.89
N GLU A 69 7.07 10.58 12.05
CA GLU A 69 5.82 11.14 12.62
C GLU A 69 5.95 12.59 13.07
N ASP A 70 7.13 12.97 13.50
CA ASP A 70 7.47 14.35 13.90
C ASP A 70 7.71 15.29 12.71
N GLY A 71 7.60 14.77 11.46
CA GLY A 71 7.82 15.52 10.22
C GLY A 71 9.29 15.60 9.82
N SER A 72 10.22 15.02 10.56
CA SER A 72 11.62 14.94 10.15
C SER A 72 11.79 13.94 9.00
N LEU A 73 12.78 14.21 8.11
CA LEU A 73 13.09 13.30 7.01
C LEU A 73 13.95 12.13 7.52
N ILE A 74 13.51 10.89 7.27
CA ILE A 74 14.31 9.70 7.52
C ILE A 74 15.34 9.60 6.39
N LYS A 75 16.57 9.92 6.71
CA LYS A 75 17.72 9.89 5.79
C LYS A 75 18.54 8.65 6.01
N GLY A 76 19.32 8.28 5.00
CA GLY A 76 20.32 7.23 5.13
C GLY A 76 20.49 6.43 3.85
N ARG A 77 21.46 5.52 3.87
CA ARG A 77 21.80 4.64 2.76
C ARG A 77 21.89 3.20 3.23
N LEU A 78 21.00 2.36 2.71
CA LEU A 78 20.93 0.94 3.06
C LEU A 78 22.23 0.22 2.68
N GLY A 79 22.79 -0.50 3.66
CA GLY A 79 24.07 -1.18 3.51
C GLY A 79 25.30 -0.32 3.80
N ASP A 80 25.12 0.97 4.15
CA ASP A 80 26.17 1.85 4.66
C ASP A 80 25.86 2.29 6.10
N ASP A 81 24.96 3.27 6.28
CA ASP A 81 24.61 3.91 7.56
C ASP A 81 23.19 3.54 8.05
N THR A 82 22.43 2.81 7.25
CA THR A 82 21.06 2.36 7.57
C THR A 82 20.98 0.85 7.44
N ASP A 83 20.44 0.20 8.46
CA ASP A 83 20.19 -1.23 8.47
C ASP A 83 18.86 -1.60 7.78
N LEU A 84 18.58 -2.89 7.66
CA LEU A 84 17.39 -3.40 7.01
C LEU A 84 16.10 -2.95 7.73
N ASP A 85 16.08 -2.99 9.06
CA ASP A 85 14.90 -2.65 9.86
C ASP A 85 14.58 -1.15 9.75
N GLY A 86 15.60 -0.29 9.77
CA GLY A 86 15.45 1.14 9.48
C GLY A 86 14.89 1.41 8.08
N GLY A 87 15.35 0.64 7.08
CA GLY A 87 14.82 0.70 5.72
C GLY A 87 13.34 0.28 5.63
N ILE A 88 12.96 -0.81 6.28
CA ILE A 88 11.56 -1.29 6.33
C ILE A 88 10.67 -0.24 6.99
N ALA A 89 11.11 0.33 8.12
CA ALA A 89 10.39 1.41 8.79
C ALA A 89 10.24 2.65 7.90
N ALA A 90 11.29 3.05 7.18
CA ALA A 90 11.25 4.16 6.22
C ALA A 90 10.26 3.89 5.08
N ALA A 91 10.26 2.69 4.50
CA ALA A 91 9.30 2.29 3.47
C ALA A 91 7.84 2.30 3.98
N ARG A 92 7.61 1.85 5.23
CA ARG A 92 6.28 1.93 5.87
C ARG A 92 5.83 3.39 6.00
N ARG A 93 6.73 4.31 6.36
CA ARG A 93 6.40 5.75 6.42
C ARG A 93 6.04 6.32 5.04
N CYS A 94 6.75 5.92 3.96
CA CYS A 94 6.35 6.26 2.60
C CYS A 94 4.92 5.78 2.29
N GLY A 95 4.58 4.56 2.72
CA GLY A 95 3.22 4.04 2.58
C GLY A 95 2.16 4.89 3.32
N VAL A 96 2.45 5.37 4.53
CA VAL A 96 1.55 6.29 5.27
C VAL A 96 1.39 7.62 4.51
N MET A 97 2.48 8.15 3.93
CA MET A 97 2.41 9.36 3.09
C MET A 97 1.57 9.13 1.83
N LEU A 98 1.68 7.96 1.18
CA LEU A 98 0.82 7.59 0.05
C LEU A 98 -0.65 7.55 0.45
N LEU A 99 -1.01 6.93 1.59
CA LEU A 99 -2.39 6.92 2.09
C LEU A 99 -2.93 8.34 2.31
N ALA A 100 -2.12 9.24 2.86
CA ALA A 100 -2.48 10.65 3.04
C ALA A 100 -2.76 11.34 1.70
N GLN A 101 -1.91 11.12 0.68
CA GLN A 101 -2.09 11.68 -0.67
C GLN A 101 -3.34 11.10 -1.36
N ILE A 102 -3.58 9.79 -1.25
CA ILE A 102 -4.79 9.13 -1.78
C ILE A 102 -6.04 9.76 -1.16
N LYS A 103 -6.06 9.89 0.18
CA LYS A 103 -7.19 10.49 0.89
C LYS A 103 -7.42 11.95 0.47
N ALA A 104 -6.36 12.73 0.32
CA ALA A 104 -6.47 14.13 -0.13
C ALA A 104 -7.00 14.24 -1.56
N ALA A 105 -6.56 13.36 -2.48
CA ALA A 105 -7.00 13.36 -3.87
C ALA A 105 -8.46 12.88 -4.02
N LEU A 106 -8.86 11.86 -3.27
CA LEU A 106 -10.17 11.21 -3.43
C LEU A 106 -11.24 11.72 -2.46
N GLY A 107 -10.87 12.41 -1.38
CA GLY A 107 -11.76 12.76 -0.27
C GLY A 107 -12.02 11.60 0.71
N SER A 108 -12.00 10.35 0.26
CA SER A 108 -12.14 9.16 1.09
C SER A 108 -11.27 8.00 0.57
N LEU A 109 -10.69 7.24 1.50
CA LEU A 109 -9.97 6.00 1.17
C LEU A 109 -10.93 4.86 0.78
N ASP A 110 -12.22 4.94 1.10
CA ASP A 110 -13.23 3.95 0.70
C ASP A 110 -13.48 3.94 -0.82
N ARG A 111 -13.02 4.98 -1.54
CA ARG A 111 -13.00 5.00 -3.02
C ARG A 111 -11.91 4.12 -3.62
N VAL A 112 -10.93 3.67 -2.83
CA VAL A 112 -9.92 2.74 -3.32
C VAL A 112 -10.57 1.40 -3.64
N GLU A 113 -10.46 0.97 -4.89
CA GLU A 113 -10.89 -0.35 -5.34
C GLU A 113 -9.78 -1.36 -5.14
N ARG A 114 -8.54 -0.99 -5.53
CA ARG A 114 -7.34 -1.83 -5.39
C ARG A 114 -6.06 -0.99 -5.51
N ILE A 115 -5.04 -1.35 -4.74
CA ILE A 115 -3.67 -0.92 -5.04
C ILE A 115 -3.20 -1.76 -6.24
N VAL A 116 -2.89 -1.10 -7.36
CA VAL A 116 -2.50 -1.78 -8.61
C VAL A 116 -1.00 -2.04 -8.63
N LYS A 117 -0.21 -1.02 -8.29
CA LYS A 117 1.25 -1.10 -8.32
C LYS A 117 1.89 -0.19 -7.28
N LEU A 118 2.99 -0.64 -6.69
CA LEU A 118 3.97 0.21 -6.00
C LEU A 118 5.31 0.17 -6.74
N GLY A 119 5.94 1.34 -6.86
CA GLY A 119 7.35 1.50 -7.22
C GLY A 119 8.13 1.90 -5.98
N ALA A 120 9.10 1.12 -5.55
CA ALA A 120 9.93 1.42 -4.39
C ALA A 120 11.37 1.66 -4.83
N PHE A 121 11.91 2.81 -4.49
CA PHE A 121 13.26 3.25 -4.74
C PHE A 121 13.99 3.32 -3.40
N VAL A 122 15.07 2.56 -3.29
CA VAL A 122 15.82 2.43 -2.04
C VAL A 122 17.20 3.04 -2.21
N ASN A 123 17.50 4.10 -1.49
CA ASN A 123 18.84 4.65 -1.43
C ASN A 123 19.76 3.59 -0.83
N SER A 124 20.62 2.97 -1.64
CA SER A 124 21.38 1.81 -1.21
C SER A 124 22.79 1.75 -1.79
N ALA A 125 23.69 1.14 -1.03
CA ALA A 125 25.04 0.80 -1.50
C ALA A 125 24.97 -0.22 -2.65
N ALA A 126 25.99 -0.23 -3.50
CA ALA A 126 26.03 -1.13 -4.66
C ALA A 126 25.99 -2.61 -4.32
N ALA A 127 26.46 -3.00 -3.13
CA ALA A 127 26.44 -4.38 -2.64
C ALA A 127 25.15 -4.76 -1.91
N PHE A 128 24.26 -3.81 -1.61
CA PHE A 128 22.99 -4.09 -0.95
C PHE A 128 22.00 -4.68 -1.96
N THR A 129 21.43 -5.84 -1.65
CA THR A 129 20.52 -6.57 -2.55
C THR A 129 19.14 -6.86 -1.95
N ASP A 130 18.88 -6.38 -0.74
CA ASP A 130 17.64 -6.64 0.02
C ASP A 130 16.57 -5.55 -0.18
N GLN A 131 16.61 -4.78 -1.29
CA GLN A 131 15.57 -3.78 -1.62
C GLN A 131 14.15 -4.35 -1.58
N PRO A 132 13.88 -5.61 -2.03
CA PRO A 132 12.54 -6.19 -1.91
C PRO A 132 12.08 -6.35 -0.45
N LYS A 133 12.99 -6.63 0.48
CA LYS A 133 12.67 -6.72 1.92
C LYS A 133 12.36 -5.34 2.50
N VAL A 134 13.13 -4.33 2.13
CA VAL A 134 12.86 -2.92 2.51
C VAL A 134 11.45 -2.52 2.05
N ALA A 135 11.12 -2.77 0.79
CA ALA A 135 9.83 -2.42 0.21
C ALA A 135 8.63 -3.13 0.88
N ASN A 136 8.85 -4.23 1.63
CA ASN A 136 7.79 -4.90 2.38
C ASN A 136 7.14 -3.95 3.40
N GLY A 137 7.87 -3.00 3.97
CA GLY A 137 7.29 -2.02 4.90
C GLY A 137 6.08 -1.27 4.32
N ALA A 138 6.16 -0.84 3.05
CA ALA A 138 5.04 -0.22 2.36
C ALA A 138 3.99 -1.26 1.92
N SER A 139 4.42 -2.43 1.40
CA SER A 139 3.51 -3.44 0.89
C SER A 139 2.63 -4.07 1.97
N GLU A 140 3.20 -4.38 3.12
CA GLU A 140 2.48 -4.92 4.28
C GLU A 140 1.48 -3.92 4.82
N LEU A 141 1.85 -2.63 4.90
CA LEU A 141 0.92 -1.57 5.27
C LEU A 141 -0.30 -1.53 4.35
N MET A 142 -0.12 -1.61 3.03
CA MET A 142 -1.25 -1.62 2.08
C MET A 142 -2.15 -2.85 2.30
N ALA A 143 -1.57 -4.02 2.56
CA ALA A 143 -2.33 -5.23 2.87
C ALA A 143 -3.05 -5.15 4.23
N GLU A 144 -2.44 -4.56 5.25
CA GLU A 144 -3.07 -4.33 6.56
C GLU A 144 -4.29 -3.40 6.46
N VAL A 145 -4.19 -2.34 5.64
CA VAL A 145 -5.24 -1.32 5.49
C VAL A 145 -6.36 -1.80 4.58
N PHE A 146 -6.05 -2.38 3.43
CA PHE A 146 -7.02 -2.71 2.38
C PHE A 146 -7.30 -4.21 2.22
N GLY A 147 -6.67 -5.08 3.01
CA GLY A 147 -6.81 -6.53 2.88
C GLY A 147 -6.37 -7.03 1.50
N GLU A 148 -7.19 -7.85 0.84
CA GLU A 148 -6.92 -8.38 -0.50
C GLU A 148 -6.78 -7.28 -1.57
N ALA A 149 -7.47 -6.15 -1.40
CA ALA A 149 -7.35 -5.00 -2.30
C ALA A 149 -6.00 -4.26 -2.15
N GLY A 150 -5.29 -4.49 -1.05
CA GLY A 150 -3.94 -3.96 -0.82
C GLY A 150 -2.83 -4.77 -1.50
N LYS A 151 -3.07 -6.00 -1.94
CA LYS A 151 -2.10 -6.82 -2.67
C LYS A 151 -1.93 -6.30 -4.10
N HIS A 152 -0.68 -6.05 -4.50
CA HIS A 152 -0.34 -5.26 -5.68
C HIS A 152 0.88 -5.83 -6.42
N ALA A 153 1.04 -5.43 -7.68
CA ALA A 153 2.31 -5.60 -8.41
C ALA A 153 3.36 -4.62 -7.87
N ARG A 154 4.63 -4.99 -7.87
CA ARG A 154 5.70 -4.15 -7.32
C ARG A 154 6.98 -4.19 -8.13
N SER A 155 7.65 -3.03 -8.20
CA SER A 155 9.07 -2.92 -8.50
C SER A 155 9.80 -2.42 -7.24
N ALA A 156 10.97 -3.00 -6.94
CA ALA A 156 11.82 -2.56 -5.84
C ALA A 156 13.26 -2.53 -6.33
N VAL A 157 13.86 -1.34 -6.40
CA VAL A 157 15.17 -1.12 -6.99
C VAL A 157 16.05 -0.24 -6.08
N GLY A 158 17.35 -0.51 -6.12
CA GLY A 158 18.35 0.34 -5.50
C GLY A 158 18.67 1.54 -6.39
N VAL A 159 18.82 2.69 -5.77
CA VAL A 159 19.29 3.93 -6.40
C VAL A 159 20.48 4.48 -5.63
N PRO A 160 21.42 5.18 -6.27
CA PRO A 160 22.62 5.68 -5.59
C PRO A 160 22.32 6.83 -4.62
N VAL A 161 21.23 7.57 -4.84
CA VAL A 161 20.80 8.70 -4.03
C VAL A 161 19.31 9.00 -4.28
N LEU A 162 18.61 9.46 -3.26
CA LEU A 162 17.27 10.01 -3.34
C LEU A 162 17.26 11.51 -2.98
N PRO A 163 16.20 12.25 -3.37
CA PRO A 163 16.07 13.65 -3.01
C PRO A 163 16.25 13.89 -1.52
N LEU A 164 16.99 14.95 -1.17
CA LEU A 164 17.29 15.34 0.22
C LEU A 164 18.04 14.29 1.05
N GLY A 165 18.52 13.21 0.42
CA GLY A 165 19.15 12.08 1.10
C GLY A 165 18.16 11.14 1.79
N ALA A 166 16.91 11.11 1.37
CA ALA A 166 15.89 10.19 1.89
C ALA A 166 16.36 8.72 1.76
N ALA A 167 16.00 7.89 2.74
CA ALA A 167 16.36 6.48 2.72
C ALA A 167 15.53 5.68 1.70
N VAL A 168 14.23 5.99 1.57
CA VAL A 168 13.28 5.32 0.68
C VAL A 168 12.34 6.33 0.06
N GLU A 169 11.92 6.05 -1.17
CA GLU A 169 10.83 6.72 -1.87
C GLU A 169 9.88 5.65 -2.44
N VAL A 170 8.57 5.91 -2.40
CA VAL A 170 7.57 4.99 -2.97
C VAL A 170 6.52 5.77 -3.75
N ASP A 171 6.24 5.35 -4.98
CA ASP A 171 5.10 5.80 -5.80
C ASP A 171 3.99 4.74 -5.85
N ALA A 172 2.81 5.13 -6.35
CA ALA A 172 1.70 4.20 -6.45
C ALA A 172 0.80 4.46 -7.66
N ILE A 173 0.19 3.37 -8.16
CA ILE A 173 -0.98 3.39 -9.05
C ILE A 173 -2.11 2.67 -8.32
N VAL A 174 -3.27 3.31 -8.24
CA VAL A 174 -4.44 2.84 -7.49
C VAL A 174 -5.65 2.83 -8.41
N ALA A 175 -6.38 1.71 -8.47
CA ALA A 175 -7.70 1.66 -9.09
C ALA A 175 -8.73 2.27 -8.13
N VAL A 176 -9.61 3.12 -8.65
CA VAL A 176 -10.56 3.89 -7.85
C VAL A 176 -11.99 3.76 -8.37
N ARG A 177 -12.94 3.71 -7.45
CA ARG A 177 -14.36 3.75 -7.77
C ARG A 177 -14.76 5.16 -8.17
N PRO A 178 -15.78 5.31 -9.05
CA PRO A 178 -16.37 6.62 -9.33
C PRO A 178 -16.80 7.36 -8.05
N ALA A 179 -16.80 8.69 -8.10
CA ALA A 179 -17.27 9.54 -7.02
C ALA A 179 -18.78 9.43 -6.81
#